data_0c557fbc355194fbedd4ebcb9818e8b7
#
_entry.id   0c557fbc355194fbedd4ebcb9818e8b7
#
_cell.length_a   1.000
_cell.length_b   1.000
_cell.length_c   1.000
_cell.angle_alpha   90.00
_cell.angle_beta   90.00
_cell.angle_gamma   90.00
#
_symmetry.space_group_name_H-M   'P 1'
#
loop_
_entity.id
_entity.type
_entity.pdbx_description
1 polymer ?
#
loop_
_entity_poly.entity_id
_entity_poly.type
_entity_poly.pdbx_seq_one_letter_code
_entity_poly.pdbx_strand_id
1 'polypeptide(L)'
;MTSATVLRLQGITKRFGSLVANDAISLDLQAGEVLALLGENGAGKSTLMSILFGHYVADEGSIEVFGAPLPPGNPKAALAAGVGMVHQHFTLADNLSVLDNVMMGTEPLWRPMSRRAAARARLLDVAQRFGLPVQPDAKIGNLSVGERQRVEILKALYRGARILILDEPTAVLTPQESEALFATLAQMVAQGLSVIFISHKLGEVLRVSHRIAVLRGGKLVAETRTADTTQAQLALWMVGHAVEAPQRRPARSVGDAVCVLDHVSTASDKNGGQDGLREVSLTLRAGEITAIAGVSGNGQVALAELLCGTRRATSGTAQLMGRALPPSPARLVQRGVARIPEDRHAVGVVGDLPVWENAVSERLRSPVFSRWSWIVKRAAARLHARRIEKAFDVRGAGLMAPARSLSGGNMQKLILGRALLAPEQPEMAKGDDNKKYPNRTPRLIVAHQPTWGLDIGAVAYVQQQLIAARDAGAAVLVISDDLDEVLALGDRVAVMHGGHLGEARPAAAWTREAIGLAMAGATAPHTKGATP
;
A
#
# COMPACT_ATOMS: atom_id res chain seq x y z
N MET A 1 15.99 36.88 -1.89
CA MET A 1 17.26 36.19 -2.20
C MET A 1 16.92 35.00 -3.07
N THR A 2 17.42 34.96 -4.31
CA THR A 2 17.24 33.79 -5.19
C THR A 2 18.01 32.62 -4.59
N SER A 3 17.30 31.58 -4.16
CA SER A 3 17.92 30.35 -3.64
C SER A 3 18.77 29.72 -4.75
N ALA A 4 19.96 29.23 -4.42
CA ALA A 4 20.86 28.62 -5.41
C ALA A 4 20.32 27.25 -5.84
N THR A 5 20.33 26.99 -7.15
CA THR A 5 19.95 25.66 -7.68
C THR A 5 21.03 24.63 -7.30
N VAL A 6 20.64 23.58 -6.60
CA VAL A 6 21.53 22.51 -6.14
C VAL A 6 21.46 21.25 -7.02
N LEU A 7 20.37 21.08 -7.76
CA LEU A 7 20.19 20.00 -8.73
C LEU A 7 19.47 20.55 -9.95
N ARG A 8 19.93 20.15 -11.13
CA ARG A 8 19.27 20.45 -12.41
C ARG A 8 19.25 19.22 -13.30
N LEU A 9 18.07 18.83 -13.72
CA LEU A 9 17.80 17.82 -14.73
C LEU A 9 17.37 18.55 -16.01
N GLN A 10 17.95 18.23 -17.15
CA GLN A 10 17.64 18.89 -18.43
C GLN A 10 17.33 17.86 -19.50
N GLY A 11 16.09 17.84 -20.00
CA GLY A 11 15.66 17.02 -21.13
C GLY A 11 15.83 15.52 -20.94
N ILE A 12 15.68 15.00 -19.71
CA ILE A 12 15.92 13.60 -19.40
C ILE A 12 14.91 12.72 -20.12
N THR A 13 15.42 11.89 -21.04
CA THR A 13 14.62 10.90 -21.77
C THR A 13 15.13 9.50 -21.49
N LYS A 14 14.20 8.57 -21.24
CA LYS A 14 14.49 7.14 -21.06
C LYS A 14 13.48 6.25 -21.74
N ARG A 15 13.98 5.31 -22.55
CA ARG A 15 13.17 4.34 -23.28
C ARG A 15 13.52 2.91 -22.83
N PHE A 16 12.52 2.07 -22.72
CA PHE A 16 12.65 0.63 -22.53
C PHE A 16 11.91 -0.08 -23.67
N GLY A 17 12.61 -0.41 -24.73
CA GLY A 17 11.98 -0.88 -25.98
C GLY A 17 11.03 0.16 -26.56
N SER A 18 9.76 -0.17 -26.72
CA SER A 18 8.72 0.75 -27.19
C SER A 18 8.15 1.67 -26.11
N LEU A 19 8.45 1.42 -24.84
CA LEU A 19 7.96 2.23 -23.72
C LEU A 19 8.88 3.43 -23.49
N VAL A 20 8.34 4.64 -23.57
CA VAL A 20 9.01 5.87 -23.14
C VAL A 20 8.66 6.12 -21.68
N ALA A 21 9.59 5.79 -20.77
CA ALA A 21 9.39 5.92 -19.34
C ALA A 21 9.56 7.36 -18.83
N ASN A 22 10.48 8.12 -19.45
CA ASN A 22 10.65 9.57 -19.26
C ASN A 22 10.82 10.21 -20.63
N ASP A 23 10.18 11.34 -20.87
CA ASP A 23 10.14 12.05 -22.15
C ASP A 23 10.50 13.53 -21.92
N ALA A 24 11.74 13.88 -22.21
CA ALA A 24 12.32 15.23 -22.12
C ALA A 24 12.04 15.95 -20.78
N ILE A 25 12.14 15.26 -19.64
CA ILE A 25 11.86 15.83 -18.31
C ILE A 25 12.96 16.82 -17.94
N SER A 26 12.56 18.06 -17.62
CA SER A 26 13.42 19.09 -17.05
C SER A 26 12.88 19.48 -15.67
N LEU A 27 13.74 19.49 -14.66
CA LEU A 27 13.38 19.74 -13.25
C LEU A 27 14.59 20.31 -12.53
N ASP A 28 14.37 21.26 -11.62
CA ASP A 28 15.40 21.81 -10.74
C ASP A 28 15.02 21.70 -9.27
N LEU A 29 16.01 21.68 -8.38
CA LEU A 29 15.84 21.71 -6.93
C LEU A 29 16.66 22.85 -6.38
N GLN A 30 16.05 23.65 -5.51
CA GLN A 30 16.71 24.78 -4.85
C GLN A 30 17.35 24.37 -3.51
N ALA A 31 18.34 25.13 -3.06
CA ALA A 31 18.95 24.90 -1.76
C ALA A 31 17.93 25.09 -0.63
N GLY A 32 17.84 24.11 0.30
CA GLY A 32 16.90 24.17 1.41
C GLY A 32 15.44 24.04 1.00
N GLU A 33 15.17 23.39 -0.14
CA GLU A 33 13.81 23.13 -0.65
C GLU A 33 13.39 21.68 -0.43
N VAL A 34 12.09 21.48 -0.17
CA VAL A 34 11.42 20.20 -0.36
C VAL A 34 10.61 20.28 -1.64
N LEU A 35 11.05 19.56 -2.66
CA LEU A 35 10.33 19.38 -3.92
C LEU A 35 9.58 18.04 -3.86
N ALA A 36 8.26 18.08 -3.93
CA ALA A 36 7.49 16.86 -4.08
C ALA A 36 7.40 16.42 -5.54
N LEU A 37 7.65 15.14 -5.80
CA LEU A 37 7.46 14.52 -7.11
C LEU A 37 6.25 13.61 -7.07
N LEU A 38 5.16 14.05 -7.68
CA LEU A 38 3.90 13.35 -7.77
C LEU A 38 3.72 12.64 -9.11
N GLY A 39 2.83 11.66 -9.15
CA GLY A 39 2.38 10.96 -10.36
C GLY A 39 1.83 9.59 -10.03
N GLU A 40 1.03 9.05 -10.93
CA GLU A 40 0.51 7.67 -10.81
C GLU A 40 1.63 6.62 -10.89
N ASN A 41 1.29 5.37 -10.54
CA ASN A 41 2.21 4.25 -10.75
C ASN A 41 2.49 4.08 -12.24
N GLY A 42 3.79 3.98 -12.60
CA GLY A 42 4.22 3.97 -14.00
C GLY A 42 4.38 5.35 -14.65
N ALA A 43 4.18 6.46 -13.92
CA ALA A 43 4.39 7.81 -14.44
C ALA A 43 5.88 8.17 -14.69
N GLY A 44 6.83 7.29 -14.33
CA GLY A 44 8.25 7.51 -14.57
C GLY A 44 9.06 8.04 -13.38
N LYS A 45 8.45 8.23 -12.20
CA LYS A 45 9.11 8.78 -10.98
C LYS A 45 10.34 7.99 -10.56
N SER A 46 10.18 6.68 -10.31
CA SER A 46 11.27 5.80 -9.87
C SER A 46 12.35 5.63 -10.95
N THR A 47 11.96 5.69 -12.23
CA THR A 47 12.92 5.69 -13.35
C THR A 47 13.78 6.96 -13.34
N LEU A 48 13.14 8.13 -13.17
CA LEU A 48 13.84 9.42 -13.09
C LEU A 48 14.82 9.46 -11.93
N MET A 49 14.38 8.98 -10.75
CA MET A 49 15.25 8.93 -9.56
C MET A 49 16.37 7.89 -9.71
N SER A 50 16.12 6.76 -10.36
CA SER A 50 17.16 5.77 -10.67
C SER A 50 18.20 6.30 -11.66
N ILE A 51 17.82 7.19 -12.57
CA ILE A 51 18.75 7.90 -13.46
C ILE A 51 19.59 8.90 -12.65
N LEU A 52 18.95 9.70 -11.79
CA LEU A 52 19.64 10.66 -10.93
C LEU A 52 20.65 9.98 -10.00
N PHE A 53 20.26 8.83 -9.42
CA PHE A 53 21.14 8.08 -8.51
C PHE A 53 22.19 7.24 -9.26
N GLY A 54 22.08 7.13 -10.60
CA GLY A 54 23.03 6.43 -11.44
C GLY A 54 22.82 4.92 -11.60
N HIS A 55 21.64 4.41 -11.26
CA HIS A 55 21.26 3.01 -11.52
C HIS A 55 20.90 2.79 -12.99
N TYR A 56 20.33 3.80 -13.65
CA TYR A 56 20.07 3.80 -15.09
C TYR A 56 20.81 4.96 -15.76
N VAL A 57 21.08 4.78 -17.04
CA VAL A 57 21.60 5.83 -17.92
C VAL A 57 20.43 6.41 -18.70
N ALA A 58 20.30 7.74 -18.73
CA ALA A 58 19.37 8.42 -19.62
C ALA A 58 19.80 8.20 -21.08
N ASP A 59 18.84 8.10 -21.99
CA ASP A 59 19.14 8.02 -23.42
C ASP A 59 19.44 9.41 -24.00
N GLU A 60 18.84 10.47 -23.39
CA GLU A 60 19.05 11.88 -23.73
C GLU A 60 18.98 12.74 -22.47
N GLY A 61 19.61 13.90 -22.52
CA GLY A 61 19.59 14.89 -21.43
C GLY A 61 20.85 14.88 -20.57
N SER A 62 20.88 15.77 -19.57
CA SER A 62 22.02 15.94 -18.66
C SER A 62 21.58 16.23 -17.23
N ILE A 63 22.46 15.94 -16.28
CA ILE A 63 22.25 16.19 -14.84
C ILE A 63 23.43 17.00 -14.32
N GLU A 64 23.11 18.05 -13.57
CA GLU A 64 24.08 18.86 -12.83
C GLU A 64 23.73 18.83 -11.34
N VAL A 65 24.73 18.62 -10.50
CA VAL A 65 24.61 18.62 -9.03
C VAL A 65 25.59 19.66 -8.48
N PHE A 66 25.10 20.67 -7.76
CA PHE A 66 25.87 21.83 -7.26
C PHE A 66 26.69 22.52 -8.38
N GLY A 67 26.11 22.63 -9.59
CA GLY A 67 26.74 23.27 -10.76
C GLY A 67 27.80 22.41 -11.45
N ALA A 68 28.04 21.18 -11.02
CA ALA A 68 28.96 20.25 -11.68
C ALA A 68 28.17 19.14 -12.41
N PRO A 69 28.58 18.74 -13.64
CA PRO A 69 27.92 17.66 -14.36
C PRO A 69 28.10 16.33 -13.60
N LEU A 70 27.00 15.58 -13.50
CA LEU A 70 26.99 14.26 -12.87
C LEU A 70 27.26 13.18 -13.91
N PRO A 71 28.31 12.34 -13.74
CA PRO A 71 28.59 11.23 -14.65
C PRO A 71 27.42 10.23 -14.68
N PRO A 72 26.87 9.88 -15.87
CA PRO A 72 25.73 8.98 -15.98
C PRO A 72 26.09 7.54 -15.56
N GLY A 73 25.12 6.82 -15.01
CA GLY A 73 25.26 5.40 -14.67
C GLY A 73 26.29 5.12 -13.56
N ASN A 74 26.55 6.08 -12.67
CA ASN A 74 27.58 5.95 -11.64
C ASN A 74 27.05 6.31 -10.25
N PRO A 75 26.52 5.34 -9.48
CA PRO A 75 26.01 5.60 -8.13
C PRO A 75 27.08 6.13 -7.15
N LYS A 76 28.34 5.75 -7.32
CA LYS A 76 29.43 6.26 -6.49
C LYS A 76 29.67 7.75 -6.75
N ALA A 77 29.54 8.21 -7.99
CA ALA A 77 29.63 9.63 -8.33
C ALA A 77 28.45 10.42 -7.73
N ALA A 78 27.23 9.88 -7.79
CA ALA A 78 26.06 10.50 -7.16
C ALA A 78 26.24 10.65 -5.64
N LEU A 79 26.68 9.60 -4.96
CA LEU A 79 27.00 9.65 -3.52
C LEU A 79 28.13 10.66 -3.22
N ALA A 80 29.20 10.68 -4.01
CA ALA A 80 30.30 11.64 -3.84
C ALA A 80 29.86 13.09 -4.10
N ALA A 81 28.91 13.31 -5.00
CA ALA A 81 28.28 14.61 -5.24
C ALA A 81 27.32 15.04 -4.11
N GLY A 82 27.04 14.16 -3.14
CA GLY A 82 26.16 14.43 -2.01
C GLY A 82 24.69 14.13 -2.26
N VAL A 83 24.37 13.25 -3.21
CA VAL A 83 22.99 12.72 -3.43
C VAL A 83 22.83 11.45 -2.62
N GLY A 84 21.89 11.42 -1.69
CA GLY A 84 21.48 10.24 -0.91
C GLY A 84 20.07 9.79 -1.31
N MET A 85 19.79 8.50 -1.22
CA MET A 85 18.47 7.94 -1.51
C MET A 85 18.04 6.99 -0.41
N VAL A 86 16.79 7.14 0.03
CA VAL A 86 16.07 6.23 0.90
C VAL A 86 14.99 5.58 0.05
N HIS A 87 15.07 4.26 -0.09
CA HIS A 87 14.15 3.47 -0.90
C HIS A 87 12.86 3.16 -0.14
N GLN A 88 11.80 2.84 -0.88
CA GLN A 88 10.50 2.42 -0.35
C GLN A 88 10.62 1.17 0.55
N HIS A 89 11.49 0.21 0.20
CA HIS A 89 11.81 -0.94 1.02
C HIS A 89 13.15 -0.74 1.72
N PHE A 90 13.20 -1.05 3.02
CA PHE A 90 14.42 -0.92 3.79
C PHE A 90 15.54 -1.81 3.22
N THR A 91 16.73 -1.21 3.14
CA THR A 91 17.95 -1.89 2.68
C THR A 91 18.86 -2.27 3.85
N LEU A 92 18.28 -2.44 5.05
CA LEU A 92 18.97 -2.76 6.29
C LEU A 92 19.05 -4.28 6.50
N ALA A 93 20.17 -4.74 7.05
CA ALA A 93 20.37 -6.12 7.45
C ALA A 93 19.91 -6.32 8.90
N ASP A 94 18.84 -7.09 9.11
CA ASP A 94 18.17 -7.28 10.40
C ASP A 94 19.06 -7.88 11.51
N ASN A 95 20.01 -8.73 11.12
CA ASN A 95 20.94 -9.40 12.03
C ASN A 95 22.13 -8.55 12.48
N LEU A 96 22.33 -7.38 11.86
CA LEU A 96 23.41 -6.45 12.16
C LEU A 96 22.95 -5.30 13.08
N SER A 97 23.91 -4.66 13.76
CA SER A 97 23.64 -3.44 14.54
C SER A 97 23.37 -2.24 13.64
N VAL A 98 22.81 -1.18 14.20
CA VAL A 98 22.67 0.12 13.53
C VAL A 98 24.02 0.61 13.02
N LEU A 99 25.05 0.59 13.87
CA LEU A 99 26.39 1.03 13.49
C LEU A 99 26.94 0.22 12.32
N ASP A 100 26.80 -1.10 12.33
CA ASP A 100 27.28 -1.96 11.24
C ASP A 100 26.57 -1.66 9.92
N ASN A 101 25.24 -1.47 9.95
CA ASN A 101 24.47 -1.10 8.77
C ASN A 101 24.88 0.25 8.17
N VAL A 102 25.15 1.25 9.02
CA VAL A 102 25.58 2.59 8.58
C VAL A 102 26.99 2.56 8.00
N MET A 103 27.89 1.78 8.63
CA MET A 103 29.29 1.64 8.19
C MET A 103 29.44 0.82 6.92
N MET A 104 28.48 -0.05 6.60
CA MET A 104 28.56 -0.95 5.44
C MET A 104 28.87 -0.18 4.14
N GLY A 105 29.94 -0.56 3.46
CA GLY A 105 30.40 0.06 2.21
C GLY A 105 31.08 1.43 2.36
N THR A 106 31.36 1.90 3.59
CA THR A 106 32.08 3.17 3.82
C THR A 106 33.58 2.98 4.09
N GLU A 107 33.99 1.77 4.44
CA GLU A 107 35.39 1.43 4.68
C GLU A 107 35.99 0.64 3.52
N PRO A 108 37.26 0.87 3.15
CA PRO A 108 37.94 0.08 2.14
C PRO A 108 38.15 -1.37 2.60
N LEU A 109 37.89 -2.33 1.73
CA LEU A 109 37.98 -3.77 2.02
C LEU A 109 39.38 -4.27 2.39
N TRP A 110 40.43 -3.52 2.00
CA TRP A 110 41.82 -3.88 2.26
C TRP A 110 42.33 -3.47 3.66
N ARG A 111 41.51 -2.76 4.45
CA ARG A 111 41.88 -2.39 5.83
C ARG A 111 41.62 -3.56 6.79
N PRO A 112 42.66 -4.03 7.53
CA PRO A 112 42.51 -5.15 8.45
C PRO A 112 41.73 -4.82 9.73
N MET A 113 41.59 -3.54 10.07
CA MET A 113 40.87 -3.07 11.27
C MET A 113 39.82 -2.02 10.92
N SER A 114 38.59 -2.23 11.39
CA SER A 114 37.50 -1.26 11.27
C SER A 114 37.64 -0.13 12.30
N ARG A 115 37.34 1.09 11.89
CA ARG A 115 37.36 2.30 12.76
C ARG A 115 36.03 2.50 13.50
N ARG A 116 35.51 1.44 14.15
CA ARG A 116 34.19 1.47 14.81
C ARG A 116 34.01 2.63 15.80
N ALA A 117 35.05 2.98 16.61
CA ALA A 117 34.96 4.08 17.57
C ALA A 117 34.75 5.44 16.88
N ALA A 118 35.53 5.73 15.84
CA ALA A 118 35.38 6.95 15.06
C ALA A 118 34.05 7.00 14.29
N ALA A 119 33.61 5.86 13.73
CA ALA A 119 32.33 5.74 13.05
C ALA A 119 31.16 5.97 14.02
N ARG A 120 31.24 5.40 15.23
CA ARG A 120 30.26 5.64 16.29
C ARG A 120 30.16 7.12 16.67
N ALA A 121 31.29 7.77 16.90
CA ALA A 121 31.32 9.19 17.24
C ALA A 121 30.69 10.04 16.13
N ARG A 122 31.04 9.78 14.86
CA ARG A 122 30.43 10.44 13.70
C ARG A 122 28.93 10.16 13.55
N LEU A 123 28.48 8.91 13.79
CA LEU A 123 27.07 8.58 13.75
C LEU A 123 26.26 9.34 14.79
N LEU A 124 26.78 9.42 16.02
CA LEU A 124 26.14 10.16 17.12
C LEU A 124 26.12 11.67 16.86
N ASP A 125 27.19 12.24 16.30
CA ASP A 125 27.25 13.63 15.89
C ASP A 125 26.19 13.96 14.82
N VAL A 126 26.10 13.16 13.76
CA VAL A 126 25.07 13.30 12.72
C VAL A 126 23.66 13.13 13.31
N ALA A 127 23.46 12.13 14.18
CA ALA A 127 22.19 11.88 14.83
C ALA A 127 21.75 13.07 15.70
N GLN A 128 22.66 13.64 16.48
CA GLN A 128 22.40 14.82 17.31
C GLN A 128 22.12 16.05 16.45
N ARG A 129 22.93 16.29 15.43
CA ARG A 129 22.78 17.44 14.51
C ARG A 129 21.41 17.50 13.88
N PHE A 130 20.87 16.37 13.42
CA PHE A 130 19.59 16.29 12.69
C PHE A 130 18.40 15.86 13.56
N GLY A 131 18.57 15.74 14.89
CA GLY A 131 17.49 15.37 15.79
C GLY A 131 16.97 13.93 15.58
N LEU A 132 17.84 13.00 15.17
CA LEU A 132 17.52 11.59 14.90
C LEU A 132 18.14 10.69 15.99
N PRO A 133 17.51 10.55 17.17
CA PRO A 133 18.08 9.75 18.24
C PRO A 133 18.20 8.28 17.81
N VAL A 134 19.35 7.66 18.11
CA VAL A 134 19.67 6.29 17.70
C VAL A 134 20.52 5.59 18.74
N GLN A 135 20.34 4.26 18.88
CA GLN A 135 21.21 3.40 19.67
C GLN A 135 22.12 2.60 18.73
N PRO A 136 23.43 2.94 18.65
CA PRO A 136 24.37 2.35 17.68
C PRO A 136 24.49 0.83 17.75
N ASP A 137 24.32 0.25 18.94
CA ASP A 137 24.48 -1.20 19.16
C ASP A 137 23.17 -2.00 19.05
N ALA A 138 22.03 -1.31 18.93
CA ALA A 138 20.74 -2.00 18.75
C ALA A 138 20.75 -2.78 17.42
N LYS A 139 20.25 -4.02 17.45
CA LYS A 139 20.03 -4.82 16.22
C LYS A 139 18.85 -4.27 15.47
N ILE A 140 18.97 -4.16 14.15
CA ILE A 140 17.91 -3.67 13.28
C ILE A 140 16.62 -4.49 13.42
N GLY A 141 16.73 -5.82 13.54
CA GLY A 141 15.58 -6.71 13.71
C GLY A 141 14.69 -6.39 14.91
N ASN A 142 15.22 -5.70 15.94
CA ASN A 142 14.50 -5.33 17.17
C ASN A 142 13.89 -3.92 17.10
N LEU A 143 14.16 -3.17 16.04
CA LEU A 143 13.68 -1.80 15.89
C LEU A 143 12.26 -1.78 15.31
N SER A 144 11.46 -0.81 15.75
CA SER A 144 10.18 -0.48 15.11
C SER A 144 10.41 0.02 13.67
N VAL A 145 9.35 0.03 12.88
CA VAL A 145 9.38 0.51 11.49
C VAL A 145 9.86 1.95 11.42
N GLY A 146 9.35 2.83 12.29
CA GLY A 146 9.77 4.24 12.36
C GLY A 146 11.24 4.42 12.77
N GLU A 147 11.77 3.53 13.62
CA GLU A 147 13.20 3.53 13.96
C GLU A 147 14.06 3.07 12.80
N ARG A 148 13.65 2.03 12.06
CA ARG A 148 14.34 1.59 10.84
C ARG A 148 14.37 2.69 9.79
N GLN A 149 13.28 3.44 9.62
CA GLN A 149 13.23 4.61 8.73
C GLN A 149 14.27 5.67 9.12
N ARG A 150 14.36 5.98 10.42
CA ARG A 150 15.40 6.92 10.92
C ARG A 150 16.81 6.42 10.62
N VAL A 151 17.07 5.11 10.75
CA VAL A 151 18.38 4.52 10.44
C VAL A 151 18.73 4.64 8.96
N GLU A 152 17.76 4.43 8.04
CA GLU A 152 17.99 4.62 6.59
C GLU A 152 18.35 6.09 6.26
N ILE A 153 17.65 7.04 6.87
CA ILE A 153 17.97 8.47 6.71
C ILE A 153 19.36 8.77 7.28
N LEU A 154 19.67 8.30 8.49
CA LEU A 154 21.00 8.46 9.10
C LEU A 154 22.11 7.85 8.25
N LYS A 155 21.89 6.70 7.62
CA LYS A 155 22.81 6.05 6.69
C LYS A 155 23.17 6.94 5.51
N ALA A 156 22.16 7.63 4.91
CA ALA A 156 22.39 8.58 3.83
C ALA A 156 23.16 9.84 4.33
N LEU A 157 22.75 10.41 5.46
CA LEU A 157 23.39 11.58 6.05
C LEU A 157 24.82 11.31 6.53
N TYR A 158 25.08 10.15 7.13
CA TYR A 158 26.43 9.69 7.52
C TYR A 158 27.39 9.66 6.32
N ARG A 159 26.88 9.31 5.13
CA ARG A 159 27.62 9.32 3.87
C ARG A 159 27.82 10.70 3.27
N GLY A 160 27.25 11.74 3.89
CA GLY A 160 27.43 13.13 3.48
C GLY A 160 26.38 13.64 2.49
N ALA A 161 25.19 13.06 2.48
CA ALA A 161 24.08 13.54 1.65
C ALA A 161 23.74 15.00 1.97
N ARG A 162 23.64 15.84 0.94
CA ARG A 162 23.16 17.22 0.95
C ARG A 162 21.85 17.36 0.15
N ILE A 163 21.58 16.41 -0.74
CA ILE A 163 20.30 16.20 -1.42
C ILE A 163 19.82 14.82 -0.99
N LEU A 164 18.61 14.73 -0.46
CA LEU A 164 18.01 13.48 0.00
C LEU A 164 16.77 13.15 -0.83
N ILE A 165 16.78 12.00 -1.48
CA ILE A 165 15.62 11.44 -2.19
C ILE A 165 14.91 10.50 -1.23
N LEU A 166 13.63 10.73 -0.98
CA LEU A 166 12.77 9.89 -0.15
C LEU A 166 11.68 9.29 -1.03
N ASP A 167 11.73 7.98 -1.24
CA ASP A 167 10.75 7.26 -2.09
C ASP A 167 9.69 6.61 -1.20
N GLU A 168 8.49 7.20 -1.17
CA GLU A 168 7.34 6.78 -0.35
C GLU A 168 7.67 6.51 1.14
N PRO A 169 8.31 7.46 1.84
CA PRO A 169 8.90 7.19 3.15
C PRO A 169 7.87 6.93 4.27
N THR A 170 6.59 7.19 4.02
CA THR A 170 5.50 7.05 4.98
C THR A 170 4.60 5.84 4.72
N ALA A 171 4.92 5.03 3.70
CA ALA A 171 4.07 3.92 3.26
C ALA A 171 3.76 2.89 4.37
N VAL A 172 4.68 2.73 5.32
CA VAL A 172 4.60 1.73 6.41
C VAL A 172 4.60 2.36 7.82
N LEU A 173 4.47 3.70 7.89
CA LEU A 173 4.48 4.44 9.15
C LEU A 173 3.07 4.69 9.69
N THR A 174 2.94 4.72 11.01
CA THR A 174 1.74 5.25 11.66
C THR A 174 1.59 6.74 11.39
N PRO A 175 0.40 7.33 11.53
CA PRO A 175 0.22 8.77 11.41
C PRO A 175 1.13 9.58 12.33
N GLN A 176 1.34 9.13 13.57
CA GLN A 176 2.21 9.78 14.55
C GLN A 176 3.68 9.72 14.12
N GLU A 177 4.13 8.57 13.59
CA GLU A 177 5.49 8.43 13.07
C GLU A 177 5.70 9.27 11.81
N SER A 178 4.69 9.39 10.95
CA SER A 178 4.71 10.27 9.76
C SER A 178 4.85 11.74 10.17
N GLU A 179 4.09 12.19 11.19
CA GLU A 179 4.21 13.53 11.76
C GLU A 179 5.61 13.81 12.33
N ALA A 180 6.16 12.86 13.07
CA ALA A 180 7.53 12.96 13.61
C ALA A 180 8.56 13.03 12.48
N LEU A 181 8.38 12.27 11.39
CA LEU A 181 9.22 12.34 10.20
C LEU A 181 9.14 13.72 9.54
N PHE A 182 7.94 14.29 9.36
CA PHE A 182 7.77 15.62 8.74
C PHE A 182 8.42 16.73 9.58
N ALA A 183 8.26 16.69 10.91
CA ALA A 183 8.95 17.62 11.81
C ALA A 183 10.48 17.51 11.69
N THR A 184 11.00 16.29 11.58
CA THR A 184 12.42 16.02 11.38
C THR A 184 12.91 16.53 10.02
N LEU A 185 12.14 16.32 8.94
CA LEU A 185 12.47 16.83 7.61
C LEU A 185 12.53 18.36 7.59
N ALA A 186 11.57 19.03 8.25
CA ALA A 186 11.57 20.49 8.36
C ALA A 186 12.86 21.00 9.07
N GLN A 187 13.31 20.32 10.14
CA GLN A 187 14.57 20.66 10.83
C GLN A 187 15.79 20.45 9.93
N MET A 188 15.83 19.36 9.17
CA MET A 188 16.94 19.08 8.24
C MET A 188 17.02 20.14 7.13
N VAL A 189 15.89 20.52 6.57
CA VAL A 189 15.79 21.54 5.53
C VAL A 189 16.22 22.90 6.06
N ALA A 190 15.82 23.25 7.28
CA ALA A 190 16.29 24.48 7.96
C ALA A 190 17.81 24.49 8.16
N GLN A 191 18.47 23.32 8.21
CA GLN A 191 19.92 23.18 8.28
C GLN A 191 20.59 23.10 6.89
N GLY A 192 19.86 23.36 5.81
CA GLY A 192 20.38 23.46 4.45
C GLY A 192 20.32 22.15 3.64
N LEU A 193 19.67 21.08 4.13
CA LEU A 193 19.41 19.88 3.34
C LEU A 193 18.32 20.20 2.30
N SER A 194 18.48 19.70 1.08
CA SER A 194 17.45 19.77 0.05
C SER A 194 16.84 18.39 -0.16
N VAL A 195 15.54 18.31 -0.38
CA VAL A 195 14.81 17.02 -0.38
C VAL A 195 13.96 16.88 -1.64
N ILE A 196 14.01 15.71 -2.28
CA ILE A 196 13.02 15.25 -3.24
C ILE A 196 12.13 14.25 -2.51
N PHE A 197 10.86 14.59 -2.35
CA PHE A 197 9.88 13.79 -1.62
C PHE A 197 8.91 13.15 -2.61
N ILE A 198 8.97 11.82 -2.75
CA ILE A 198 8.07 11.07 -3.63
C ILE A 198 6.97 10.47 -2.77
N SER A 199 5.72 10.80 -3.08
CA SER A 199 4.55 10.22 -2.45
C SER A 199 3.36 10.26 -3.42
N HIS A 200 2.41 9.36 -3.23
CA HIS A 200 1.10 9.41 -3.89
C HIS A 200 0.01 9.93 -2.95
N LYS A 201 0.33 10.17 -1.66
CA LYS A 201 -0.60 10.71 -0.66
C LYS A 201 -0.60 12.24 -0.71
N LEU A 202 -1.63 12.82 -1.33
CA LEU A 202 -1.71 14.26 -1.60
C LEU A 202 -1.68 15.11 -0.33
N GLY A 203 -2.30 14.63 0.77
CA GLY A 203 -2.30 15.33 2.05
C GLY A 203 -0.89 15.48 2.65
N GLU A 204 -0.04 14.47 2.51
CA GLU A 204 1.35 14.53 2.97
C GLU A 204 2.17 15.52 2.15
N VAL A 205 2.00 15.49 0.83
CA VAL A 205 2.71 16.39 -0.09
C VAL A 205 2.37 17.85 0.19
N LEU A 206 1.09 18.18 0.33
CA LEU A 206 0.65 19.54 0.67
C LEU A 206 1.19 20.03 2.01
N ARG A 207 1.54 19.12 2.91
CA ARG A 207 2.02 19.44 4.24
C ARG A 207 3.54 19.64 4.31
N VAL A 208 4.32 18.84 3.55
CA VAL A 208 5.78 18.78 3.71
C VAL A 208 6.53 19.56 2.64
N SER A 209 5.95 19.76 1.45
CA SER A 209 6.66 20.33 0.32
C SER A 209 6.51 21.84 0.20
N HIS A 210 7.50 22.48 -0.46
CA HIS A 210 7.47 23.88 -0.86
C HIS A 210 6.98 24.02 -2.31
N ARG A 211 7.36 23.08 -3.17
CA ARG A 211 7.03 23.02 -4.58
C ARG A 211 6.69 21.59 -4.98
N ILE A 212 5.81 21.46 -5.95
CA ILE A 212 5.26 20.18 -6.41
C ILE A 212 5.45 20.08 -7.92
N ALA A 213 6.04 18.98 -8.36
CA ALA A 213 6.16 18.59 -9.76
C ALA A 213 5.32 17.33 -10.01
N VAL A 214 4.47 17.35 -11.04
CA VAL A 214 3.55 16.24 -11.36
C VAL A 214 3.97 15.57 -12.65
N LEU A 215 4.26 14.28 -12.58
CA LEU A 215 4.55 13.41 -13.73
C LEU A 215 3.30 12.63 -14.15
N ARG A 216 3.05 12.56 -15.46
CA ARG A 216 2.03 11.70 -16.04
C ARG A 216 2.49 11.17 -17.40
N GLY A 217 2.44 9.82 -17.58
CA GLY A 217 2.85 9.17 -18.81
C GLY A 217 4.27 9.50 -19.25
N GLY A 218 5.22 9.61 -18.32
CA GLY A 218 6.61 9.93 -18.58
C GLY A 218 6.91 11.42 -18.78
N LYS A 219 5.94 12.32 -18.67
CA LYS A 219 6.09 13.76 -18.90
C LYS A 219 5.84 14.58 -17.65
N LEU A 220 6.53 15.70 -17.49
CA LEU A 220 6.21 16.73 -16.51
C LEU A 220 4.98 17.52 -17.01
N VAL A 221 3.84 17.36 -16.34
CA VAL A 221 2.57 17.96 -16.78
C VAL A 221 2.21 19.22 -16.00
N ALA A 222 2.72 19.38 -14.78
CA ALA A 222 2.52 20.57 -13.98
C ALA A 222 3.67 20.76 -12.99
N GLU A 223 3.95 22.01 -12.67
CA GLU A 223 4.85 22.44 -11.61
C GLU A 223 4.24 23.65 -10.92
N THR A 224 4.18 23.63 -9.59
CA THR A 224 3.51 24.69 -8.82
C THR A 224 4.09 24.81 -7.41
N ARG A 225 3.89 25.95 -6.76
CA ARG A 225 4.11 26.07 -5.33
C ARG A 225 3.00 25.38 -4.56
N THR A 226 3.34 24.79 -3.44
CA THR A 226 2.36 24.09 -2.60
C THR A 226 1.23 25.01 -2.12
N ALA A 227 1.53 26.28 -1.84
CA ALA A 227 0.55 27.27 -1.41
C ALA A 227 -0.47 27.66 -2.50
N ASP A 228 -0.15 27.43 -3.77
CA ASP A 228 -0.95 27.88 -4.93
C ASP A 228 -1.82 26.76 -5.51
N THR A 229 -1.92 25.60 -4.84
CA THR A 229 -2.66 24.45 -5.34
C THR A 229 -3.54 23.79 -4.28
N THR A 230 -4.39 22.88 -4.72
CA THR A 230 -5.29 22.11 -3.86
C THR A 230 -5.18 20.62 -4.16
N GLN A 231 -5.63 19.78 -3.22
CA GLN A 231 -5.66 18.33 -3.39
C GLN A 231 -6.44 17.91 -4.65
N ALA A 232 -7.56 18.57 -4.94
CA ALA A 232 -8.37 18.30 -6.12
C ALA A 232 -7.62 18.64 -7.43
N GLN A 233 -6.89 19.76 -7.44
CA GLN A 233 -6.09 20.16 -8.60
C GLN A 233 -4.91 19.22 -8.85
N LEU A 234 -4.24 18.76 -7.79
CA LEU A 234 -3.15 17.79 -7.89
C LEU A 234 -3.69 16.44 -8.42
N ALA A 235 -4.81 15.95 -7.90
CA ALA A 235 -5.47 14.75 -8.40
C ALA A 235 -5.82 14.86 -9.90
N LEU A 236 -6.36 16.00 -10.32
CA LEU A 236 -6.68 16.27 -11.72
C LEU A 236 -5.43 16.19 -12.63
N TRP A 237 -4.30 16.80 -12.22
CA TRP A 237 -3.07 16.75 -13.01
C TRP A 237 -2.48 15.33 -13.05
N MET A 238 -2.55 14.58 -11.94
CA MET A 238 -2.03 13.21 -11.89
C MET A 238 -2.82 12.26 -12.81
N VAL A 239 -4.15 12.31 -12.73
CA VAL A 239 -5.04 11.36 -13.44
C VAL A 239 -5.40 11.87 -14.85
N GLY A 240 -5.50 13.20 -15.04
CA GLY A 240 -5.85 13.83 -16.32
C GLY A 240 -7.33 14.08 -16.53
N HIS A 241 -8.18 13.62 -15.63
CA HIS A 241 -9.62 13.93 -15.56
C HIS A 241 -10.04 14.06 -14.10
N ALA A 242 -11.18 14.70 -13.88
CA ALA A 242 -11.70 14.83 -12.52
C ALA A 242 -12.01 13.45 -11.93
N VAL A 243 -11.45 13.17 -10.77
CA VAL A 243 -11.75 11.97 -9.99
C VAL A 243 -12.80 12.38 -8.96
N GLU A 244 -14.02 11.88 -9.13
CA GLU A 244 -15.03 12.05 -8.12
C GLU A 244 -14.67 11.17 -6.91
N ALA A 245 -14.47 11.80 -5.75
CA ALA A 245 -14.36 11.04 -4.51
C ALA A 245 -15.63 10.21 -4.33
N PRO A 246 -15.53 8.93 -3.95
CA PRO A 246 -16.71 8.11 -3.76
C PRO A 246 -17.61 8.77 -2.73
N GLN A 247 -18.84 9.14 -3.15
CA GLN A 247 -19.80 9.73 -2.24
C GLN A 247 -20.28 8.64 -1.27
N ARG A 248 -19.81 8.73 -0.03
CA ARG A 248 -20.32 7.89 1.05
C ARG A 248 -21.78 8.22 1.28
N ARG A 249 -22.67 7.35 0.86
CA ARG A 249 -24.07 7.37 1.28
C ARG A 249 -24.21 6.55 2.55
N PRO A 250 -24.98 7.00 3.56
CA PRO A 250 -25.29 6.16 4.70
C PRO A 250 -25.84 4.81 4.23
N ALA A 251 -25.51 3.74 4.96
CA ALA A 251 -26.08 2.43 4.68
C ALA A 251 -27.61 2.53 4.64
N ARG A 252 -28.24 2.09 3.53
CA ARG A 252 -29.69 2.21 3.34
C ARG A 252 -30.49 1.40 4.36
N SER A 253 -29.99 0.21 4.68
CA SER A 253 -30.54 -0.67 5.71
C SER A 253 -29.48 -1.66 6.15
N VAL A 254 -29.22 -1.75 7.43
CA VAL A 254 -28.36 -2.80 8.00
C VAL A 254 -29.20 -4.03 8.21
N GLY A 255 -28.81 -5.15 7.59
CA GLY A 255 -29.49 -6.42 7.66
C GLY A 255 -28.97 -7.36 8.76
N ASP A 256 -29.25 -8.64 8.60
CA ASP A 256 -28.86 -9.69 9.54
C ASP A 256 -27.34 -9.87 9.63
N ALA A 257 -26.88 -10.48 10.73
CA ALA A 257 -25.50 -10.90 10.91
C ALA A 257 -25.14 -11.99 9.88
N VAL A 258 -24.14 -11.71 9.05
CA VAL A 258 -23.62 -12.64 8.04
C VAL A 258 -22.47 -13.46 8.63
N CYS A 259 -21.58 -12.82 9.40
CA CYS A 259 -20.47 -13.50 10.06
C CYS A 259 -20.35 -13.02 11.51
N VAL A 260 -20.18 -13.98 12.42
CA VAL A 260 -20.02 -13.72 13.85
C VAL A 260 -18.80 -14.47 14.36
N LEU A 261 -17.87 -13.72 14.92
CA LEU A 261 -16.75 -14.23 15.70
C LEU A 261 -17.02 -13.93 17.17
N ASP A 262 -16.85 -14.93 18.02
CA ASP A 262 -17.05 -14.80 19.45
C ASP A 262 -15.85 -15.37 20.21
N HIS A 263 -15.05 -14.46 20.83
CA HIS A 263 -13.81 -14.75 21.58
C HIS A 263 -12.83 -15.65 20.80
N VAL A 264 -12.67 -15.41 19.49
CA VAL A 264 -11.83 -16.24 18.62
C VAL A 264 -10.37 -15.92 18.81
N SER A 265 -9.56 -16.97 19.04
CA SER A 265 -8.10 -16.90 19.00
C SER A 265 -7.55 -17.80 17.91
N THR A 266 -6.37 -17.45 17.40
CA THR A 266 -5.63 -18.26 16.41
C THR A 266 -4.19 -18.46 16.87
N ALA A 267 -3.54 -19.51 16.36
CA ALA A 267 -2.11 -19.69 16.61
C ALA A 267 -1.31 -18.52 16.01
N SER A 268 -0.28 -18.07 16.74
CA SER A 268 0.76 -17.18 16.21
C SER A 268 1.69 -17.95 15.29
N ASP A 269 2.26 -17.30 14.27
CA ASP A 269 3.22 -17.96 13.39
C ASP A 269 4.49 -18.37 14.14
N LYS A 270 5.16 -19.45 13.64
CA LYS A 270 6.30 -20.12 14.27
C LYS A 270 7.51 -19.23 14.62
N ASN A 271 7.54 -18.00 14.10
CA ASN A 271 8.63 -17.04 14.32
C ASN A 271 8.42 -16.08 15.50
N GLY A 272 7.44 -16.34 16.39
CA GLY A 272 7.22 -15.53 17.60
C GLY A 272 6.63 -14.13 17.34
N GLY A 273 6.12 -13.88 16.13
CA GLY A 273 5.46 -12.63 15.79
C GLY A 273 4.10 -12.46 16.48
N GLN A 274 3.64 -11.22 16.62
CA GLN A 274 2.34 -10.87 17.23
C GLN A 274 1.15 -11.14 16.30
N ASP A 275 1.31 -11.95 15.25
CA ASP A 275 0.37 -12.15 14.14
C ASP A 275 -0.83 -13.07 14.45
N GLY A 276 -1.04 -13.49 15.68
CA GLY A 276 -2.20 -14.28 16.10
C GLY A 276 -3.37 -13.42 16.57
N LEU A 277 -4.60 -13.93 16.45
CA LEU A 277 -5.77 -13.33 17.07
C LEU A 277 -5.85 -13.74 18.55
N ARG A 278 -6.33 -12.81 19.39
CA ARG A 278 -6.50 -13.00 20.84
C ARG A 278 -7.91 -12.56 21.24
N GLU A 279 -8.78 -13.52 21.49
CA GLU A 279 -10.16 -13.31 21.96
C GLU A 279 -10.96 -12.30 21.14
N VAL A 280 -10.84 -12.37 19.82
CA VAL A 280 -11.49 -11.43 18.90
C VAL A 280 -12.98 -11.72 18.80
N SER A 281 -13.80 -10.71 19.08
CA SER A 281 -15.24 -10.71 18.86
C SER A 281 -15.61 -9.68 17.79
N LEU A 282 -16.34 -10.13 16.75
CA LEU A 282 -16.70 -9.29 15.61
C LEU A 282 -18.00 -9.77 14.97
N THR A 283 -18.92 -8.85 14.69
CA THR A 283 -20.14 -9.13 13.94
C THR A 283 -20.15 -8.33 12.65
N LEU A 284 -20.22 -9.01 11.52
CA LEU A 284 -20.34 -8.42 10.17
C LEU A 284 -21.78 -8.57 9.69
N ARG A 285 -22.42 -7.46 9.28
CA ARG A 285 -23.84 -7.41 8.91
C ARG A 285 -24.02 -7.15 7.41
N ALA A 286 -25.08 -7.69 6.86
CA ALA A 286 -25.48 -7.43 5.47
C ALA A 286 -25.76 -5.94 5.26
N GLY A 287 -25.30 -5.37 4.14
CA GLY A 287 -25.49 -3.97 3.79
C GLY A 287 -24.63 -2.99 4.61
N GLU A 288 -23.58 -3.47 5.28
CA GLU A 288 -22.69 -2.66 6.12
C GLU A 288 -21.22 -2.90 5.74
N ILE A 289 -20.44 -1.83 5.71
CA ILE A 289 -18.97 -1.91 5.65
C ILE A 289 -18.41 -1.76 7.06
N THR A 290 -17.80 -2.81 7.57
CA THR A 290 -16.97 -2.74 8.78
C THR A 290 -15.53 -2.57 8.37
N ALA A 291 -14.90 -1.45 8.75
CA ALA A 291 -13.51 -1.18 8.49
C ALA A 291 -12.65 -1.45 9.73
N ILE A 292 -11.53 -2.13 9.56
CA ILE A 292 -10.56 -2.39 10.63
C ILE A 292 -9.30 -1.60 10.32
N ALA A 293 -8.98 -0.66 11.21
CA ALA A 293 -7.73 0.06 11.21
C ALA A 293 -6.68 -0.69 12.05
N GLY A 294 -5.43 -0.70 11.60
CA GLY A 294 -4.33 -1.28 12.38
C GLY A 294 -3.02 -1.19 11.61
N VAL A 295 -1.90 -1.18 12.33
CA VAL A 295 -0.56 -1.26 11.72
C VAL A 295 -0.28 -2.71 11.36
N SER A 296 0.34 -2.95 10.21
CA SER A 296 0.75 -4.30 9.76
C SER A 296 1.47 -5.08 10.87
N GLY A 297 1.16 -6.40 10.98
CA GLY A 297 1.75 -7.27 12.01
C GLY A 297 0.97 -7.33 13.33
N ASN A 298 -0.21 -6.73 13.42
CA ASN A 298 -1.04 -6.71 14.62
C ASN A 298 -2.23 -7.70 14.60
N GLY A 299 -2.22 -8.69 13.67
CA GLY A 299 -3.26 -9.72 13.58
C GLY A 299 -4.22 -9.58 12.39
N GLN A 300 -4.06 -8.54 11.55
CA GLN A 300 -4.90 -8.29 10.36
C GLN A 300 -4.86 -9.45 9.38
N VAL A 301 -3.65 -9.95 9.09
CA VAL A 301 -3.44 -11.12 8.22
C VAL A 301 -4.16 -12.34 8.80
N ALA A 302 -4.02 -12.60 10.11
CA ALA A 302 -4.65 -13.74 10.76
C ALA A 302 -6.19 -13.67 10.68
N LEU A 303 -6.79 -12.47 10.80
CA LEU A 303 -8.22 -12.28 10.65
C LEU A 303 -8.67 -12.53 9.21
N ALA A 304 -7.98 -11.95 8.24
CA ALA A 304 -8.26 -12.19 6.82
C ALA A 304 -8.16 -13.67 6.46
N GLU A 305 -7.10 -14.35 6.90
CA GLU A 305 -6.88 -15.77 6.67
C GLU A 305 -7.93 -16.67 7.33
N LEU A 306 -8.34 -16.36 8.57
CA LEU A 306 -9.41 -17.07 9.27
C LEU A 306 -10.71 -16.99 8.46
N LEU A 307 -11.12 -15.78 8.04
CA LEU A 307 -12.35 -15.56 7.29
C LEU A 307 -12.28 -16.10 5.85
N CYS A 308 -11.08 -16.24 5.30
CA CYS A 308 -10.84 -16.88 4.01
C CYS A 308 -10.61 -18.41 4.11
N GLY A 309 -10.54 -18.98 5.33
CA GLY A 309 -10.45 -20.42 5.58
C GLY A 309 -9.06 -21.02 5.38
N THR A 310 -8.01 -20.20 5.35
CA THR A 310 -6.61 -20.61 5.28
C THR A 310 -5.97 -20.77 6.68
N ARG A 311 -6.55 -20.10 7.70
CA ARG A 311 -6.16 -20.23 9.12
C ARG A 311 -7.32 -20.84 9.93
N ARG A 312 -7.01 -21.55 11.01
CA ARG A 312 -8.01 -22.15 11.90
C ARG A 312 -8.05 -21.41 13.24
N ALA A 313 -9.25 -21.30 13.82
CA ALA A 313 -9.39 -20.89 15.20
C ALA A 313 -8.81 -21.97 16.14
N THR A 314 -8.16 -21.54 17.21
CA THR A 314 -7.67 -22.41 18.30
C THR A 314 -8.65 -22.42 19.48
N SER A 315 -9.41 -21.32 19.66
CA SER A 315 -10.47 -21.19 20.65
C SER A 315 -11.57 -20.24 20.16
N GLY A 316 -12.68 -20.17 20.87
CA GLY A 316 -13.84 -19.37 20.51
C GLY A 316 -14.71 -19.99 19.43
N THR A 317 -15.72 -19.25 18.97
CA THR A 317 -16.63 -19.71 17.91
C THR A 317 -16.65 -18.75 16.72
N ALA A 318 -16.63 -19.32 15.52
CA ALA A 318 -16.75 -18.57 14.27
C ALA A 318 -17.92 -19.11 13.47
N GLN A 319 -18.87 -18.26 13.09
CA GLN A 319 -20.07 -18.63 12.36
C GLN A 319 -20.21 -17.80 11.08
N LEU A 320 -20.68 -18.45 10.01
CA LEU A 320 -21.06 -17.83 8.75
C LEU A 320 -22.51 -18.19 8.45
N MET A 321 -23.40 -17.19 8.40
CA MET A 321 -24.85 -17.36 8.22
C MET A 321 -25.45 -18.41 9.17
N GLY A 322 -25.15 -18.27 10.47
CA GLY A 322 -25.64 -19.16 11.55
C GLY A 322 -25.05 -20.57 11.56
N ARG A 323 -24.04 -20.86 10.72
CA ARG A 323 -23.36 -22.17 10.68
C ARG A 323 -21.89 -22.00 10.95
N ALA A 324 -21.25 -23.03 11.52
CA ALA A 324 -19.81 -23.00 11.75
C ALA A 324 -19.03 -22.61 10.49
N LEU A 325 -18.04 -21.73 10.65
CA LEU A 325 -17.15 -21.27 9.58
C LEU A 325 -16.25 -22.45 9.15
N PRO A 326 -16.34 -22.91 7.88
CA PRO A 326 -15.53 -24.04 7.47
C PRO A 326 -14.08 -23.60 7.23
N PRO A 327 -13.07 -24.34 7.73
CA PRO A 327 -11.66 -24.03 7.48
C PRO A 327 -11.25 -24.55 6.09
N SER A 328 -11.91 -24.02 5.05
CA SER A 328 -11.69 -24.42 3.66
C SER A 328 -12.09 -23.28 2.72
N PRO A 329 -11.12 -22.68 1.99
CA PRO A 329 -11.39 -21.61 1.03
C PRO A 329 -12.45 -21.99 0.01
N ALA A 330 -12.36 -23.20 -0.55
CA ALA A 330 -13.32 -23.67 -1.56
C ALA A 330 -14.76 -23.71 -1.03
N ARG A 331 -14.97 -24.16 0.22
CA ARG A 331 -16.30 -24.17 0.85
C ARG A 331 -16.80 -22.76 1.17
N LEU A 332 -15.91 -21.85 1.53
CA LEU A 332 -16.26 -20.45 1.79
C LEU A 332 -16.69 -19.74 0.51
N VAL A 333 -15.96 -19.91 -0.58
CA VAL A 333 -16.34 -19.38 -1.90
C VAL A 333 -17.71 -19.93 -2.33
N GLN A 334 -17.98 -21.22 -2.12
CA GLN A 334 -19.30 -21.83 -2.39
C GLN A 334 -20.41 -21.22 -1.53
N ARG A 335 -20.12 -20.79 -0.30
CA ARG A 335 -21.06 -20.11 0.60
C ARG A 335 -21.18 -18.62 0.33
N GLY A 336 -20.52 -18.08 -0.68
CA GLY A 336 -20.60 -16.67 -1.08
C GLY A 336 -19.64 -15.76 -0.33
N VAL A 337 -18.53 -16.28 0.17
CA VAL A 337 -17.40 -15.44 0.64
C VAL A 337 -16.53 -15.11 -0.56
N ALA A 338 -16.29 -13.82 -0.76
CA ALA A 338 -15.34 -13.30 -1.74
C ALA A 338 -14.13 -12.69 -1.01
N ARG A 339 -12.95 -12.81 -1.61
CA ARG A 339 -11.72 -12.28 -1.02
C ARG A 339 -10.98 -11.37 -1.97
N ILE A 340 -10.43 -10.31 -1.43
CA ILE A 340 -9.52 -9.38 -2.09
C ILE A 340 -8.27 -9.36 -1.20
N PRO A 341 -7.19 -10.07 -1.58
CA PRO A 341 -6.00 -10.18 -0.76
C PRO A 341 -5.13 -8.92 -0.87
N GLU A 342 -4.28 -8.70 0.15
CA GLU A 342 -3.29 -7.64 0.18
C GLU A 342 -2.24 -7.81 -0.94
N ASP A 343 -1.57 -8.97 -0.96
CA ASP A 343 -0.59 -9.26 -2.02
C ASP A 343 -1.28 -9.83 -3.25
N ARG A 344 -1.46 -8.96 -4.23
CA ARG A 344 -2.07 -9.33 -5.50
C ARG A 344 -1.19 -10.20 -6.38
N HIS A 345 0.14 -10.14 -6.21
CA HIS A 345 1.10 -10.91 -7.01
C HIS A 345 1.35 -12.31 -6.45
N ALA A 346 1.55 -12.43 -5.14
CA ALA A 346 1.81 -13.73 -4.51
C ALA A 346 0.54 -14.52 -4.20
N VAL A 347 -0.56 -13.83 -3.83
CA VAL A 347 -1.80 -14.45 -3.33
C VAL A 347 -2.98 -14.20 -4.27
N GLY A 348 -3.03 -13.01 -4.89
CA GLY A 348 -4.17 -12.58 -5.70
C GLY A 348 -4.28 -13.31 -7.02
N VAL A 349 -3.18 -13.53 -7.73
CA VAL A 349 -3.13 -14.19 -9.03
C VAL A 349 -1.97 -15.19 -9.12
N VAL A 350 -2.07 -16.13 -10.04
CA VAL A 350 -0.94 -16.95 -10.46
C VAL A 350 -0.33 -16.29 -11.71
N GLY A 351 0.79 -15.61 -11.53
CA GLY A 351 1.37 -14.70 -12.53
C GLY A 351 1.62 -15.32 -13.90
N ASP A 352 2.06 -16.58 -13.94
CA ASP A 352 2.39 -17.30 -15.17
C ASP A 352 1.16 -17.86 -15.91
N LEU A 353 0.03 -17.98 -15.23
CA LEU A 353 -1.22 -18.41 -15.86
C LEU A 353 -1.88 -17.26 -16.63
N PRO A 354 -2.58 -17.57 -17.74
CA PRO A 354 -3.30 -16.56 -18.50
C PRO A 354 -4.40 -15.89 -17.68
N VAL A 355 -4.75 -14.67 -18.08
CA VAL A 355 -5.78 -13.84 -17.43
C VAL A 355 -7.10 -14.59 -17.28
N TRP A 356 -7.53 -15.36 -18.32
CA TRP A 356 -8.80 -16.09 -18.26
C TRP A 356 -8.80 -17.21 -17.19
N GLU A 357 -7.67 -17.87 -16.93
CA GLU A 357 -7.58 -18.90 -15.87
C GLU A 357 -7.64 -18.25 -14.48
N ASN A 358 -6.94 -17.13 -14.30
CA ASN A 358 -7.02 -16.35 -13.08
C ASN A 358 -8.45 -15.83 -12.80
N ALA A 359 -9.19 -15.44 -13.83
CA ALA A 359 -10.58 -14.97 -13.72
C ALA A 359 -11.54 -15.99 -13.12
N VAL A 360 -11.27 -17.29 -13.26
CA VAL A 360 -12.15 -18.38 -12.78
C VAL A 360 -11.52 -19.26 -11.70
N SER A 361 -10.28 -19.00 -11.30
CA SER A 361 -9.46 -19.87 -10.45
C SER A 361 -10.15 -20.29 -9.15
N GLU A 362 -10.82 -19.38 -8.45
CA GLU A 362 -11.50 -19.66 -7.18
C GLU A 362 -12.78 -20.49 -7.33
N ARG A 363 -13.38 -20.50 -8.54
CA ARG A 363 -14.63 -21.20 -8.85
C ARG A 363 -14.45 -22.30 -9.90
N LEU A 364 -13.20 -22.70 -10.19
CA LEU A 364 -12.87 -23.64 -11.26
C LEU A 364 -13.60 -24.97 -11.13
N ARG A 365 -13.82 -25.46 -9.90
CA ARG A 365 -14.54 -26.72 -9.63
C ARG A 365 -16.07 -26.59 -9.68
N SER A 366 -16.61 -25.39 -9.93
CA SER A 366 -18.06 -25.21 -10.05
C SER A 366 -18.61 -25.90 -11.32
N PRO A 367 -19.86 -26.34 -11.32
CA PRO A 367 -20.49 -26.95 -12.50
C PRO A 367 -20.52 -26.04 -13.73
N VAL A 368 -20.44 -24.72 -13.53
CA VAL A 368 -20.35 -23.74 -14.61
C VAL A 368 -19.07 -23.90 -15.39
N PHE A 369 -17.92 -24.02 -14.68
CA PHE A 369 -16.60 -24.02 -15.29
C PHE A 369 -15.95 -25.38 -15.40
N SER A 370 -16.53 -26.43 -14.81
CA SER A 370 -16.01 -27.80 -14.93
C SER A 370 -17.11 -28.85 -15.12
N ARG A 371 -16.75 -29.94 -15.78
CA ARG A 371 -17.52 -31.19 -15.83
C ARG A 371 -16.86 -32.14 -14.83
N TRP A 372 -17.66 -32.75 -13.96
CA TRP A 372 -17.22 -33.67 -12.90
C TRP A 372 -16.16 -33.06 -11.94
N SER A 373 -16.14 -31.72 -11.81
CA SER A 373 -15.21 -30.94 -10.94
C SER A 373 -13.72 -31.00 -11.32
N TRP A 374 -13.34 -31.60 -12.46
CA TRP A 374 -11.94 -31.72 -12.89
C TRP A 374 -11.70 -31.48 -14.39
N ILE A 375 -12.70 -31.60 -15.25
CA ILE A 375 -12.56 -31.24 -16.68
C ILE A 375 -13.03 -29.80 -16.90
N VAL A 376 -12.08 -28.89 -17.18
CA VAL A 376 -12.39 -27.48 -17.37
C VAL A 376 -13.14 -27.21 -18.66
N LYS A 377 -14.27 -26.51 -18.56
CA LYS A 377 -15.07 -25.98 -19.68
C LYS A 377 -14.45 -24.68 -20.18
N ARG A 378 -13.36 -24.76 -20.96
CA ARG A 378 -12.58 -23.63 -21.41
C ARG A 378 -13.41 -22.53 -22.08
N ALA A 379 -14.39 -22.86 -22.88
CA ALA A 379 -15.28 -21.91 -23.56
C ALA A 379 -16.07 -21.07 -22.54
N ALA A 380 -16.70 -21.71 -21.54
CA ALA A 380 -17.46 -21.03 -20.50
C ALA A 380 -16.54 -20.15 -19.62
N ALA A 381 -15.35 -20.66 -19.27
CA ALA A 381 -14.37 -19.90 -18.49
C ALA A 381 -13.88 -18.65 -19.24
N ARG A 382 -13.56 -18.76 -20.53
CA ARG A 382 -13.15 -17.62 -21.36
C ARG A 382 -14.28 -16.61 -21.57
N LEU A 383 -15.51 -17.09 -21.73
CA LEU A 383 -16.68 -16.20 -21.84
C LEU A 383 -16.86 -15.38 -20.55
N HIS A 384 -16.77 -16.02 -19.39
CA HIS A 384 -16.84 -15.33 -18.10
C HIS A 384 -15.68 -14.33 -17.93
N ALA A 385 -14.46 -14.71 -18.30
CA ALA A 385 -13.31 -13.82 -18.26
C ALA A 385 -13.49 -12.56 -19.15
N ARG A 386 -14.09 -12.70 -20.35
CA ARG A 386 -14.47 -11.54 -21.20
C ARG A 386 -15.51 -10.64 -20.53
N ARG A 387 -16.45 -11.22 -19.79
CA ARG A 387 -17.43 -10.43 -19.02
C ARG A 387 -16.74 -9.62 -17.91
N ILE A 388 -15.80 -10.24 -17.18
CA ILE A 388 -14.98 -9.54 -16.19
C ILE A 388 -14.17 -8.44 -16.85
N GLU A 389 -13.46 -8.72 -17.94
CA GLU A 389 -12.68 -7.76 -18.71
C GLU A 389 -13.51 -6.52 -19.08
N LYS A 390 -14.72 -6.74 -19.60
CA LYS A 390 -15.63 -5.66 -20.00
C LYS A 390 -16.26 -4.93 -18.80
N ALA A 391 -16.76 -5.68 -17.80
CA ALA A 391 -17.51 -5.09 -16.68
C ALA A 391 -16.60 -4.31 -15.71
N PHE A 392 -15.34 -4.73 -15.59
CA PHE A 392 -14.36 -4.11 -14.68
C PHE A 392 -13.27 -3.31 -15.42
N ASP A 393 -13.41 -3.12 -16.74
CA ASP A 393 -12.45 -2.39 -17.57
C ASP A 393 -11.00 -2.88 -17.34
N VAL A 394 -10.80 -4.20 -17.40
CA VAL A 394 -9.46 -4.80 -17.27
C VAL A 394 -8.72 -4.63 -18.58
N ARG A 395 -7.68 -3.79 -18.58
CA ARG A 395 -6.89 -3.50 -19.78
C ARG A 395 -5.55 -4.23 -19.72
N GLY A 396 -5.09 -4.75 -20.87
CA GLY A 396 -3.83 -5.47 -20.96
C GLY A 396 -3.63 -6.15 -22.31
N ALA A 397 -2.69 -7.08 -22.39
CA ALA A 397 -2.36 -7.81 -23.61
C ALA A 397 -3.39 -8.91 -23.98
N GLY A 398 -4.59 -8.87 -23.38
CA GLY A 398 -5.71 -9.78 -23.65
C GLY A 398 -5.76 -11.01 -22.75
N LEU A 399 -6.84 -11.78 -22.87
CA LEU A 399 -7.16 -12.89 -21.96
C LEU A 399 -6.17 -14.05 -21.98
N MET A 400 -5.39 -14.19 -23.05
CA MET A 400 -4.40 -15.26 -23.21
C MET A 400 -3.02 -14.87 -22.67
N ALA A 401 -2.81 -13.59 -22.38
CA ALA A 401 -1.55 -13.13 -21.82
C ALA A 401 -1.38 -13.58 -20.36
N PRO A 402 -0.15 -13.82 -19.89
CA PRO A 402 0.13 -14.15 -18.50
C PRO A 402 -0.29 -12.99 -17.58
N ALA A 403 -0.92 -13.30 -16.44
CA ALA A 403 -1.46 -12.28 -15.53
C ALA A 403 -0.39 -11.32 -14.99
N ARG A 404 0.87 -11.75 -14.90
CA ARG A 404 2.01 -10.89 -14.52
C ARG A 404 2.26 -9.72 -15.49
N SER A 405 1.72 -9.76 -16.72
CA SER A 405 1.83 -8.66 -17.68
C SER A 405 0.85 -7.50 -17.42
N LEU A 406 -0.12 -7.71 -16.51
CA LEU A 406 -1.06 -6.66 -16.12
C LEU A 406 -0.37 -5.63 -15.20
N SER A 407 -0.73 -4.37 -15.35
CA SER A 407 -0.39 -3.36 -14.34
C SER A 407 -1.10 -3.66 -13.02
N GLY A 408 -0.57 -3.13 -11.90
CA GLY A 408 -1.14 -3.33 -10.58
C GLY A 408 -2.63 -2.99 -10.50
N GLY A 409 -3.05 -1.87 -11.10
CA GLY A 409 -4.47 -1.47 -11.17
C GLY A 409 -5.33 -2.44 -11.99
N ASN A 410 -4.84 -2.92 -13.14
CA ASN A 410 -5.58 -3.90 -13.95
C ASN A 410 -5.65 -5.29 -13.29
N MET A 411 -4.59 -5.67 -12.57
CA MET A 411 -4.59 -6.90 -11.77
C MET A 411 -5.64 -6.82 -10.65
N GLN A 412 -5.74 -5.67 -9.97
CA GLN A 412 -6.76 -5.44 -8.95
C GLN A 412 -8.18 -5.47 -9.53
N LYS A 413 -8.40 -4.88 -10.70
CA LYS A 413 -9.67 -4.96 -11.43
C LYS A 413 -10.04 -6.40 -11.77
N LEU A 414 -9.07 -7.24 -12.18
CA LEU A 414 -9.28 -8.68 -12.42
C LEU A 414 -9.69 -9.40 -11.14
N ILE A 415 -9.00 -9.14 -10.02
CA ILE A 415 -9.31 -9.73 -8.70
C ILE A 415 -10.71 -9.33 -8.25
N LEU A 416 -11.06 -8.05 -8.35
CA LEU A 416 -12.41 -7.55 -8.06
C LEU A 416 -13.47 -8.22 -8.94
N GLY A 417 -13.23 -8.27 -10.23
CA GLY A 417 -14.15 -8.91 -11.17
C GLY A 417 -14.39 -10.39 -10.86
N ARG A 418 -13.32 -11.13 -10.53
CA ARG A 418 -13.41 -12.52 -10.07
C ARG A 418 -14.20 -12.65 -8.76
N ALA A 419 -13.99 -11.75 -7.82
CA ALA A 419 -14.62 -11.75 -6.52
C ALA A 419 -16.12 -11.39 -6.59
N LEU A 420 -16.46 -10.34 -7.35
CA LEU A 420 -17.78 -9.70 -7.32
C LEU A 420 -18.71 -10.17 -8.43
N LEU A 421 -18.20 -10.53 -9.63
CA LEU A 421 -19.05 -10.93 -10.73
C LEU A 421 -19.48 -12.39 -10.61
N ALA A 422 -20.78 -12.62 -10.50
CA ALA A 422 -21.33 -13.96 -10.50
C ALA A 422 -21.25 -14.60 -11.91
N PRO A 423 -20.89 -15.90 -12.01
CA PRO A 423 -20.98 -16.62 -13.28
C PRO A 423 -22.43 -16.80 -13.73
N GLU A 424 -22.70 -16.69 -15.03
CA GLU A 424 -24.01 -17.02 -15.57
C GLU A 424 -24.24 -18.54 -15.52
N GLN A 425 -25.39 -18.93 -14.98
CA GLN A 425 -25.81 -20.34 -15.05
C GLN A 425 -26.44 -20.61 -16.41
N PRO A 426 -26.14 -21.74 -17.05
CA PRO A 426 -26.92 -22.20 -18.20
C PRO A 426 -28.40 -22.36 -17.79
N GLU A 427 -29.33 -21.97 -18.66
CA GLU A 427 -30.79 -22.04 -18.40
C GLU A 427 -31.32 -23.43 -17.99
N MET A 428 -30.58 -24.50 -18.26
CA MET A 428 -30.94 -25.87 -17.90
C MET A 428 -30.69 -26.27 -16.44
N ALA A 429 -30.07 -25.39 -15.61
CA ALA A 429 -29.76 -25.69 -14.20
C ALA A 429 -30.85 -25.18 -13.23
N LYS A 430 -32.11 -25.07 -13.68
CA LYS A 430 -33.25 -24.66 -12.83
C LYS A 430 -33.76 -25.72 -11.86
N GLY A 431 -33.07 -26.87 -11.74
CA GLY A 431 -33.37 -27.94 -10.79
C GLY A 431 -32.73 -27.71 -9.40
N ASP A 432 -32.84 -28.71 -8.53
CA ASP A 432 -32.39 -28.71 -7.10
C ASP A 432 -30.92 -28.33 -6.86
N ASP A 433 -30.09 -28.30 -7.92
CA ASP A 433 -28.69 -27.82 -7.89
C ASP A 433 -28.55 -26.30 -7.61
N ASN A 434 -29.64 -25.52 -7.78
CA ASN A 434 -29.65 -24.10 -7.43
C ASN A 434 -29.46 -23.83 -5.91
N LYS A 435 -29.72 -24.85 -5.08
CA LYS A 435 -29.43 -24.81 -3.63
C LYS A 435 -27.95 -25.00 -3.32
N LYS A 436 -27.17 -25.67 -4.18
CA LYS A 436 -25.75 -25.94 -3.97
C LYS A 436 -24.82 -24.79 -4.41
N TYR A 437 -25.20 -24.08 -5.49
CA TYR A 437 -24.38 -23.01 -6.06
C TYR A 437 -25.27 -21.81 -6.42
N PRO A 438 -25.69 -21.00 -5.43
CA PRO A 438 -26.54 -19.85 -5.71
C PRO A 438 -25.80 -18.86 -6.63
N ASN A 439 -26.45 -18.46 -7.71
CA ASN A 439 -25.98 -17.43 -8.65
C ASN A 439 -26.14 -16.05 -8.00
N ARG A 440 -25.40 -15.77 -6.94
CA ARG A 440 -25.60 -14.58 -6.10
C ARG A 440 -24.34 -13.75 -6.01
N THR A 441 -24.52 -12.43 -5.94
CA THR A 441 -23.55 -11.49 -5.40
C THR A 441 -22.96 -12.03 -4.09
N PRO A 442 -21.67 -11.77 -3.78
CA PRO A 442 -21.07 -12.24 -2.54
C PRO A 442 -21.89 -11.80 -1.33
N ARG A 443 -22.02 -12.68 -0.34
CA ARG A 443 -22.66 -12.34 0.94
C ARG A 443 -21.69 -11.70 1.92
N LEU A 444 -20.45 -12.13 1.88
CA LEU A 444 -19.35 -11.56 2.64
C LEU A 444 -18.18 -11.26 1.71
N ILE A 445 -17.66 -10.06 1.78
CA ILE A 445 -16.44 -9.65 1.10
C ILE A 445 -15.38 -9.36 2.16
N VAL A 446 -14.25 -10.04 2.07
CA VAL A 446 -13.06 -9.79 2.90
C VAL A 446 -12.02 -9.10 2.03
N ALA A 447 -11.85 -7.80 2.22
CA ALA A 447 -10.92 -6.96 1.48
C ALA A 447 -9.77 -6.54 2.42
N HIS A 448 -8.57 -7.09 2.18
CA HIS A 448 -7.37 -6.77 2.94
C HIS A 448 -6.48 -5.89 2.10
N GLN A 449 -6.23 -4.67 2.57
CA GLN A 449 -5.44 -3.63 1.88
C GLN A 449 -5.87 -3.43 0.41
N PRO A 450 -7.19 -3.28 0.11
CA PRO A 450 -7.71 -3.39 -1.24
C PRO A 450 -7.18 -2.32 -2.19
N THR A 451 -6.69 -1.20 -1.67
CA THR A 451 -6.18 -0.07 -2.46
C THR A 451 -4.67 0.10 -2.37
N TRP A 452 -3.97 -0.76 -1.60
CA TRP A 452 -2.54 -0.62 -1.37
C TRP A 452 -1.72 -0.58 -2.68
N GLY A 453 -0.86 0.45 -2.82
CA GLY A 453 -0.02 0.63 -3.99
C GLY A 453 -0.78 0.81 -5.31
N LEU A 454 -2.01 1.32 -5.27
CA LEU A 454 -2.78 1.73 -6.44
C LEU A 454 -2.65 3.24 -6.68
N ASP A 455 -2.87 3.65 -7.93
CA ASP A 455 -3.04 5.06 -8.27
C ASP A 455 -4.42 5.58 -7.83
N ILE A 456 -4.57 6.91 -7.78
CA ILE A 456 -5.79 7.58 -7.27
C ILE A 456 -7.04 7.14 -8.05
N GLY A 457 -6.94 6.97 -9.36
CA GLY A 457 -8.07 6.53 -10.18
C GLY A 457 -8.50 5.09 -9.86
N ALA A 458 -7.51 4.19 -9.67
CA ALA A 458 -7.79 2.82 -9.29
C ALA A 458 -8.30 2.71 -7.84
N VAL A 459 -7.81 3.54 -6.91
CA VAL A 459 -8.33 3.64 -5.54
C VAL A 459 -9.82 3.99 -5.55
N ALA A 460 -10.19 5.09 -6.21
CA ALA A 460 -11.59 5.52 -6.29
C ALA A 460 -12.48 4.44 -6.92
N TYR A 461 -12.00 3.76 -7.96
CA TYR A 461 -12.72 2.65 -8.60
C TYR A 461 -12.96 1.49 -7.63
N VAL A 462 -11.93 1.03 -6.90
CA VAL A 462 -12.04 -0.07 -5.92
C VAL A 462 -13.04 0.29 -4.82
N GLN A 463 -12.93 1.49 -4.27
CA GLN A 463 -13.82 1.98 -3.23
C GLN A 463 -15.28 2.03 -3.71
N GLN A 464 -15.52 2.49 -4.92
CA GLN A 464 -16.86 2.53 -5.52
C GLN A 464 -17.44 1.12 -5.70
N GLN A 465 -16.63 0.12 -6.10
CA GLN A 465 -17.08 -1.27 -6.23
C GLN A 465 -17.44 -1.90 -4.87
N LEU A 466 -16.68 -1.60 -3.80
CA LEU A 466 -16.99 -2.08 -2.44
C LEU A 466 -18.28 -1.45 -1.90
N ILE A 467 -18.48 -0.13 -2.11
CA ILE A 467 -19.71 0.57 -1.75
C ILE A 467 -20.91 -0.01 -2.52
N ALA A 468 -20.77 -0.23 -3.83
CA ALA A 468 -21.83 -0.81 -4.65
C ALA A 468 -22.20 -2.24 -4.18
N ALA A 469 -21.21 -3.05 -3.79
CA ALA A 469 -21.46 -4.38 -3.25
C ALA A 469 -22.17 -4.33 -1.88
N ARG A 470 -21.82 -3.39 -0.99
CA ARG A 470 -22.55 -3.12 0.26
C ARG A 470 -24.01 -2.75 -0.04
N ASP A 471 -24.21 -1.81 -0.95
CA ASP A 471 -25.55 -1.31 -1.32
C ASP A 471 -26.41 -2.41 -1.96
N ALA A 472 -25.78 -3.43 -2.56
CA ALA A 472 -26.42 -4.65 -3.04
C ALA A 472 -26.70 -5.68 -1.94
N GLY A 473 -26.38 -5.37 -0.67
CA GLY A 473 -26.68 -6.18 0.51
C GLY A 473 -25.54 -7.11 0.97
N ALA A 474 -24.33 -6.99 0.44
CA ALA A 474 -23.19 -7.73 0.95
C ALA A 474 -22.73 -7.17 2.32
N ALA A 475 -22.27 -8.04 3.21
CA ALA A 475 -21.41 -7.64 4.32
C ALA A 475 -20.00 -7.41 3.78
N VAL A 476 -19.39 -6.28 4.08
CA VAL A 476 -18.04 -5.95 3.60
C VAL A 476 -17.13 -5.71 4.79
N LEU A 477 -16.05 -6.47 4.87
CA LEU A 477 -14.95 -6.23 5.79
C LEU A 477 -13.80 -5.61 5.01
N VAL A 478 -13.40 -4.40 5.39
CA VAL A 478 -12.19 -3.74 4.88
C VAL A 478 -11.15 -3.74 5.99
N ILE A 479 -9.99 -4.27 5.73
CA ILE A 479 -8.83 -4.21 6.65
C ILE A 479 -7.80 -3.32 5.97
N SER A 480 -7.44 -2.19 6.60
CA SER A 480 -6.51 -1.22 6.02
C SER A 480 -5.68 -0.52 7.09
N ASP A 481 -4.43 -0.20 6.76
CA ASP A 481 -3.56 0.69 7.53
C ASP A 481 -3.72 2.16 7.11
N ASP A 482 -4.39 2.42 5.99
CA ASP A 482 -4.72 3.76 5.53
C ASP A 482 -5.98 4.28 6.22
N LEU A 483 -5.80 5.28 7.11
CA LEU A 483 -6.90 5.90 7.83
C LEU A 483 -7.88 6.65 6.93
N ASP A 484 -7.43 7.18 5.80
CA ASP A 484 -8.30 7.85 4.84
C ASP A 484 -9.24 6.84 4.19
N GLU A 485 -8.73 5.66 3.84
CA GLU A 485 -9.55 4.56 3.33
C GLU A 485 -10.54 4.05 4.39
N VAL A 486 -10.07 3.81 5.62
CA VAL A 486 -10.93 3.35 6.73
C VAL A 486 -12.09 4.31 6.99
N LEU A 487 -11.80 5.61 7.07
CA LEU A 487 -12.81 6.65 7.32
C LEU A 487 -13.71 6.92 6.13
N ALA A 488 -13.19 6.78 4.90
CA ALA A 488 -13.99 6.98 3.68
C ALA A 488 -14.97 5.86 3.44
N LEU A 489 -14.61 4.60 3.73
CA LEU A 489 -15.43 3.43 3.43
C LEU A 489 -16.26 2.94 4.61
N GLY A 490 -15.71 2.96 5.85
CA GLY A 490 -16.31 2.30 6.99
C GLY A 490 -17.65 2.91 7.43
N ASP A 491 -18.72 2.13 7.52
CA ASP A 491 -19.92 2.50 8.27
C ASP A 491 -19.65 2.34 9.77
N ARG A 492 -18.92 1.28 10.13
CA ARG A 492 -18.36 1.06 11.46
C ARG A 492 -16.87 0.87 11.37
N VAL A 493 -16.16 1.33 12.40
CA VAL A 493 -14.69 1.22 12.48
C VAL A 493 -14.32 0.53 13.78
N ALA A 494 -13.42 -0.43 13.68
CA ALA A 494 -12.73 -1.06 14.81
C ALA A 494 -11.21 -0.89 14.63
N VAL A 495 -10.47 -0.95 15.74
CA VAL A 495 -9.01 -0.85 15.70
C VAL A 495 -8.40 -2.16 16.20
N MET A 496 -7.41 -2.66 15.45
CA MET A 496 -6.67 -3.87 15.80
C MET A 496 -5.27 -3.52 16.29
N HIS A 497 -4.91 -4.04 17.46
CA HIS A 497 -3.59 -3.88 18.05
C HIS A 497 -3.19 -5.13 18.85
N GLY A 498 -1.97 -5.65 18.63
CA GLY A 498 -1.41 -6.79 19.38
C GLY A 498 -2.26 -8.07 19.34
N GLY A 499 -3.01 -8.30 18.28
CA GLY A 499 -3.92 -9.44 18.10
C GLY A 499 -5.30 -9.24 18.72
N HIS A 500 -5.56 -8.14 19.42
CA HIS A 500 -6.86 -7.77 19.98
C HIS A 500 -7.61 -6.84 19.04
N LEU A 501 -8.92 -7.02 18.95
CA LEU A 501 -9.81 -6.15 18.19
C LEU A 501 -10.68 -5.34 19.17
N GLY A 502 -10.59 -4.01 19.06
CA GLY A 502 -11.50 -3.11 19.77
C GLY A 502 -12.95 -3.23 19.27
N GLU A 503 -13.89 -2.70 20.05
CA GLU A 503 -15.30 -2.67 19.66
C GLU A 503 -15.49 -1.88 18.35
N ALA A 504 -16.24 -2.46 17.40
CA ALA A 504 -16.63 -1.76 16.20
C ALA A 504 -17.68 -0.68 16.53
N ARG A 505 -17.35 0.59 16.29
CA ARG A 505 -18.22 1.76 16.56
C ARG A 505 -18.59 2.45 15.26
N PRO A 506 -19.68 3.23 15.21
CA PRO A 506 -19.99 4.06 14.04
C PRO A 506 -18.78 4.93 13.64
N ALA A 507 -18.50 5.03 12.37
CA ALA A 507 -17.33 5.81 11.91
C ALA A 507 -17.39 7.28 12.34
N ALA A 508 -18.59 7.86 12.48
CA ALA A 508 -18.79 9.22 12.99
C ALA A 508 -18.37 9.43 14.46
N ALA A 509 -18.22 8.33 15.24
CA ALA A 509 -17.74 8.37 16.62
C ALA A 509 -16.21 8.37 16.73
N TRP A 510 -15.49 8.33 15.62
CA TRP A 510 -14.05 8.30 15.56
C TRP A 510 -13.46 9.59 15.00
N THR A 511 -12.38 10.07 15.59
CA THR A 511 -11.49 11.06 14.97
C THR A 511 -10.23 10.36 14.48
N ARG A 512 -9.52 10.99 13.55
CA ARG A 512 -8.25 10.46 13.02
C ARG A 512 -7.22 10.24 14.12
N GLU A 513 -7.14 11.18 15.06
CA GLU A 513 -6.25 11.13 16.22
C GLU A 513 -6.60 9.97 17.15
N ALA A 514 -7.90 9.76 17.42
CA ALA A 514 -8.35 8.67 18.28
C ALA A 514 -8.05 7.29 17.69
N ILE A 515 -8.25 7.11 16.36
CA ILE A 515 -7.86 5.87 15.67
C ILE A 515 -6.35 5.69 15.74
N GLY A 516 -5.58 6.74 15.43
CA GLY A 516 -4.12 6.68 15.47
C GLY A 516 -3.56 6.31 16.85
N LEU A 517 -4.11 6.86 17.93
CA LEU A 517 -3.73 6.50 19.30
C LEU A 517 -4.08 5.04 19.62
N ALA A 518 -5.27 4.57 19.24
CA ALA A 518 -5.68 3.20 19.42
C ALA A 518 -4.80 2.21 18.63
N MET A 519 -4.38 2.57 17.40
CA MET A 519 -3.43 1.79 16.59
C MET A 519 -2.05 1.67 17.26
N ALA A 520 -1.64 2.69 18.01
CA ALA A 520 -0.40 2.68 18.79
C ALA A 520 -0.51 1.94 20.14
N GLY A 521 -1.69 1.37 20.46
CA GLY A 521 -1.92 0.65 21.72
C GLY A 521 -2.24 1.53 22.92
N ALA A 522 -2.42 2.85 22.73
CA ALA A 522 -2.91 3.73 23.77
C ALA A 522 -4.44 3.57 23.88
N THR A 523 -4.94 3.22 25.07
CA THR A 523 -6.38 3.18 25.34
C THR A 523 -6.98 4.57 25.15
N ALA A 524 -7.91 4.70 24.21
CA ALA A 524 -8.67 5.93 24.07
C ALA A 524 -9.38 6.24 25.41
N PRO A 525 -9.33 7.48 25.93
CA PRO A 525 -10.03 7.83 27.14
C PRO A 525 -11.54 7.56 26.92
N HIS A 526 -12.12 6.74 27.79
CA HIS A 526 -13.56 6.57 27.86
C HIS A 526 -14.18 7.94 28.13
N THR A 527 -14.76 8.58 27.15
CA THR A 527 -15.72 9.65 27.40
C THR A 527 -16.89 9.01 28.14
N LYS A 528 -16.86 9.12 29.46
CA LYS A 528 -18.04 8.84 30.30
C LYS A 528 -19.16 9.71 29.77
N GLY A 529 -20.23 9.06 29.29
CA GLY A 529 -21.41 9.75 28.81
C GLY A 529 -21.89 10.73 29.87
N ALA A 530 -22.09 11.96 29.46
CA ALA A 530 -22.94 12.88 30.18
C ALA A 530 -24.36 12.26 30.17
N THR A 531 -24.80 11.76 31.27
CA THR A 531 -26.22 11.45 31.53
C THR A 531 -26.99 12.76 31.59
N PRO A 532 -28.22 12.83 31.06
CA PRO A 532 -29.01 14.05 30.92
C PRO A 532 -29.41 14.71 32.25
#